data_8cf6e14d71c4d73f9d33fb9eff6dd8a3
#
_entry.id   8cf6e14d71c4d73f9d33fb9eff6dd8a3
#
_cell.length_a   1.000
_cell.length_b   1.000
_cell.length_c   1.000
_cell.angle_alpha   90.00
_cell.angle_beta   90.00
_cell.angle_gamma   90.00
#
_symmetry.space_group_name_H-M   'P 1'
#
loop_
_entity.id
_entity.type
_entity.pdbx_description
1 polymer ?
#
loop_
_entity_poly.entity_id
_entity_poly.type
_entity_poly.pdbx_seq_one_letter_code
_entity_poly.pdbx_strand_id
1 'polypeptide(L)'
;MEFIGGIIIFVIGSWLLSALFAGAKSAVTGNSFKESYSGLADWAMKLEDEVFKDKDNVSFKFKSIKVKGLIPITYTTNLSVIVSVLDITDENNKLPLISFIGDFKEPGSTVFRLQHDLGSFQSNTGFTKWVEMGRVIPMFLQPPYGGKRKLGVNFFLYNTDNPIEVRHGFLNKKIGLVAFKQFKMDHDFEIKGYMEKSEDIDQARALSVKIAMAVAMSDGTLADEEGETIKNWIKSTISTYSKERQKDLKNIYNTALKEAYKLSQNDKLILSNLTTSLKEYNEVQINYDTIDLCYKVMAADGVADPEELRVIRKIGKSLGIDVSELDKMKDKSLMTLSNEATENSSIEEILGIEKSWGKEKIKLHLTTQFQKWNNRISVLNEGQERNNAQLMLNKIAEARKKYGN
;
A
#
# COMPACT_ATOMS: atom_id res chain seq x y z
N MET A 1 3.19 9.93 -14.10
CA MET A 1 1.86 9.65 -14.72
C MET A 1 0.82 9.13 -13.72
N GLU A 2 1.19 8.60 -12.57
CA GLU A 2 0.26 8.12 -11.53
C GLU A 2 -0.48 9.22 -10.77
N PHE A 3 0.11 10.42 -10.63
CA PHE A 3 -0.54 11.54 -9.92
C PHE A 3 -1.74 12.12 -10.67
N ILE A 4 -1.76 12.03 -11.98
CA ILE A 4 -2.89 12.49 -12.83
C ILE A 4 -4.04 11.48 -12.78
N GLY A 5 -3.74 10.18 -12.69
CA GLY A 5 -4.74 9.11 -12.51
C GLY A 5 -5.53 9.23 -11.21
N GLY A 6 -4.86 9.57 -10.10
CA GLY A 6 -5.49 9.73 -8.79
C GLY A 6 -6.47 10.92 -8.73
N ILE A 7 -6.14 12.04 -9.37
CA ILE A 7 -7.02 13.23 -9.42
C ILE A 7 -8.23 12.99 -10.32
N ILE A 8 -8.05 12.32 -11.45
CA ILE A 8 -9.16 11.96 -12.37
C ILE A 8 -10.12 10.99 -11.68
N ILE A 9 -9.63 10.01 -10.93
CA ILE A 9 -10.46 9.07 -10.15
C ILE A 9 -11.23 9.82 -9.05
N PHE A 10 -10.65 10.84 -8.40
CA PHE A 10 -11.32 11.60 -7.34
C PHE A 10 -12.41 12.53 -7.87
N VAL A 11 -12.19 13.20 -8.99
CA VAL A 11 -13.17 14.11 -9.60
C VAL A 11 -14.30 13.34 -10.29
N ILE A 12 -13.98 12.26 -10.99
CA ILE A 12 -14.98 11.35 -11.60
C ILE A 12 -15.75 10.61 -10.50
N GLY A 13 -15.09 10.23 -9.39
CA GLY A 13 -15.68 9.48 -8.28
C GLY A 13 -16.84 10.21 -7.59
N SER A 14 -16.71 11.49 -7.21
CA SER A 14 -17.73 12.21 -6.46
C SER A 14 -18.97 12.55 -7.31
N TRP A 15 -18.79 12.85 -8.59
CA TRP A 15 -19.90 13.13 -9.49
C TRP A 15 -20.61 11.86 -9.98
N LEU A 16 -19.83 10.80 -10.27
CA LEU A 16 -20.37 9.46 -10.57
C LEU A 16 -21.14 8.85 -9.40
N LEU A 17 -20.68 9.05 -8.17
CA LEU A 17 -21.37 8.61 -6.97
C LEU A 17 -22.78 9.24 -6.91
N SER A 18 -22.90 10.56 -7.12
CA SER A 18 -24.20 11.21 -7.11
C SER A 18 -25.12 10.74 -8.24
N ALA A 19 -24.61 10.47 -9.43
CA ALA A 19 -25.37 9.93 -10.55
C ALA A 19 -25.76 8.44 -10.36
N LEU A 20 -24.91 7.65 -9.72
CA LEU A 20 -25.17 6.25 -9.37
C LEU A 20 -26.28 6.13 -8.30
N PHE A 21 -26.26 7.00 -7.29
CA PHE A 21 -27.30 7.05 -6.25
C PHE A 21 -28.61 7.68 -6.75
N ALA A 22 -28.55 8.70 -7.61
CA ALA A 22 -29.74 9.30 -8.20
C ALA A 22 -30.51 8.31 -9.09
N GLY A 23 -29.79 7.47 -9.87
CA GLY A 23 -30.40 6.44 -10.71
C GLY A 23 -31.12 5.36 -9.91
N ALA A 24 -30.49 4.85 -8.84
CA ALA A 24 -31.11 3.84 -7.98
C ALA A 24 -32.29 4.39 -7.17
N LYS A 25 -32.17 5.61 -6.59
CA LYS A 25 -33.27 6.26 -5.89
C LYS A 25 -34.45 6.62 -6.82
N SER A 26 -34.18 7.11 -8.02
CA SER A 26 -35.25 7.48 -8.95
C SER A 26 -36.01 6.26 -9.51
N ALA A 27 -35.35 5.14 -9.67
CA ALA A 27 -35.98 3.87 -10.07
C ALA A 27 -36.89 3.32 -8.97
N VAL A 28 -36.55 3.56 -7.69
CA VAL A 28 -37.30 3.08 -6.53
C VAL A 28 -38.38 4.06 -6.08
N THR A 29 -38.22 5.38 -6.25
CA THR A 29 -39.16 6.41 -5.83
C THR A 29 -40.10 6.91 -6.95
N GLY A 30 -39.87 6.54 -8.21
CA GLY A 30 -40.77 6.87 -9.32
C GLY A 30 -42.08 6.11 -9.25
N ASN A 31 -43.17 6.80 -9.57
CA ASN A 31 -44.59 6.37 -9.50
C ASN A 31 -45.00 5.04 -10.19
N SER A 32 -44.07 4.19 -10.59
CA SER A 32 -44.33 2.84 -11.14
C SER A 32 -44.58 1.77 -10.09
N PHE A 33 -44.68 2.12 -8.82
CA PHE A 33 -44.69 1.21 -7.66
C PHE A 33 -46.05 0.73 -7.19
N LYS A 34 -47.14 1.22 -7.75
CA LYS A 34 -48.47 0.88 -7.26
C LYS A 34 -49.35 0.22 -8.31
N GLU A 35 -48.97 -0.97 -8.71
CA GLU A 35 -49.99 -1.81 -9.33
C GLU A 35 -50.05 -3.13 -8.52
N SER A 36 -51.17 -3.35 -7.82
CA SER A 36 -51.57 -4.58 -7.11
C SER A 36 -52.02 -5.60 -8.17
N TYR A 37 -51.48 -6.83 -8.18
CA TYR A 37 -51.60 -7.65 -9.38
C TYR A 37 -51.81 -9.13 -9.20
N SER A 38 -52.91 -9.56 -9.68
CA SER A 38 -53.14 -10.87 -10.30
C SER A 38 -52.45 -10.85 -11.68
N GLY A 39 -51.23 -11.40 -11.83
CA GLY A 39 -50.59 -11.52 -13.14
C GLY A 39 -49.13 -11.16 -13.24
N LEU A 40 -48.44 -10.85 -12.13
CA LEU A 40 -46.99 -10.70 -12.14
C LEU A 40 -46.33 -12.09 -12.35
N ALA A 41 -45.29 -12.14 -13.19
CA ALA A 41 -44.45 -13.31 -13.34
C ALA A 41 -43.66 -13.58 -12.06
N ASP A 42 -43.16 -14.79 -11.92
CA ASP A 42 -42.27 -15.17 -10.83
C ASP A 42 -41.05 -14.23 -10.77
N TRP A 43 -40.47 -14.11 -9.57
CA TRP A 43 -39.27 -13.35 -9.33
C TRP A 43 -38.12 -13.78 -10.23
N ALA A 44 -37.61 -12.87 -11.03
CA ALA A 44 -36.50 -13.10 -11.93
C ALA A 44 -35.38 -12.08 -11.73
N MET A 45 -34.14 -12.51 -11.89
CA MET A 45 -32.96 -11.70 -11.74
C MET A 45 -31.99 -11.94 -12.90
N LYS A 46 -31.39 -10.88 -13.44
CA LYS A 46 -30.36 -10.94 -14.49
C LYS A 46 -29.22 -9.96 -14.22
N LEU A 47 -28.08 -10.26 -14.80
CA LEU A 47 -26.92 -9.37 -14.89
C LEU A 47 -26.76 -8.93 -16.34
N GLU A 48 -26.73 -7.64 -16.59
CA GLU A 48 -26.60 -7.07 -17.94
C GLU A 48 -25.36 -6.20 -18.07
N ASP A 49 -24.75 -6.22 -19.24
CA ASP A 49 -23.71 -5.28 -19.62
C ASP A 49 -24.32 -3.94 -19.98
N GLU A 50 -23.81 -2.90 -19.37
CA GLU A 50 -24.17 -1.53 -19.69
C GLU A 50 -22.93 -0.67 -19.89
N VAL A 51 -23.11 0.43 -20.63
CA VAL A 51 -22.06 1.41 -20.89
C VAL A 51 -22.56 2.76 -20.39
N PHE A 52 -21.81 3.33 -19.46
CA PHE A 52 -21.99 4.73 -19.11
C PHE A 52 -21.26 5.59 -20.14
N LYS A 53 -21.91 6.67 -20.57
CA LYS A 53 -21.32 7.73 -21.39
C LYS A 53 -21.61 9.06 -20.75
N ASP A 54 -20.57 9.83 -20.49
CA ASP A 54 -20.67 11.19 -20.01
C ASP A 54 -20.76 12.20 -21.15
N LYS A 55 -21.11 13.44 -20.81
CA LYS A 55 -21.16 14.59 -21.73
C LYS A 55 -19.77 14.87 -22.35
N ASP A 56 -18.70 14.53 -21.65
CA ASP A 56 -17.30 14.69 -22.08
C ASP A 56 -16.75 13.45 -22.82
N ASN A 57 -17.62 12.57 -23.34
CA ASN A 57 -17.29 11.31 -24.03
C ASN A 57 -16.49 10.29 -23.18
N VAL A 58 -16.42 10.47 -21.88
CA VAL A 58 -15.89 9.43 -21.00
C VAL A 58 -16.87 8.28 -20.96
N SER A 59 -16.42 7.10 -21.34
CA SER A 59 -17.27 5.90 -21.32
C SER A 59 -16.59 4.79 -20.52
N PHE A 60 -17.37 4.09 -19.72
CA PHE A 60 -16.92 2.88 -19.04
C PHE A 60 -18.02 1.82 -19.03
N LYS A 61 -17.59 0.56 -19.02
CA LYS A 61 -18.49 -0.59 -18.95
C LYS A 61 -18.74 -0.96 -17.50
N PHE A 62 -19.97 -1.34 -17.20
CA PHE A 62 -20.37 -1.84 -15.90
C PHE A 62 -21.40 -2.95 -16.03
N LYS A 63 -21.63 -3.68 -14.93
CA LYS A 63 -22.67 -4.70 -14.86
C LYS A 63 -23.83 -4.16 -14.02
N SER A 64 -25.04 -4.20 -14.57
CA SER A 64 -26.29 -3.85 -13.91
C SER A 64 -27.02 -5.10 -13.46
N ILE A 65 -27.39 -5.18 -12.17
CA ILE A 65 -28.23 -6.23 -11.63
C ILE A 65 -29.67 -5.76 -11.72
N LYS A 66 -30.46 -6.46 -12.50
CA LYS A 66 -31.87 -6.13 -12.72
C LYS A 66 -32.78 -7.24 -12.22
N VAL A 67 -33.91 -6.80 -11.67
CA VAL A 67 -34.95 -7.68 -11.14
C VAL A 67 -36.29 -7.39 -11.80
N LYS A 68 -37.15 -8.41 -11.85
CA LYS A 68 -38.54 -8.33 -12.35
C LYS A 68 -39.40 -9.37 -11.68
N GLY A 69 -40.71 -9.14 -11.60
CA GLY A 69 -41.66 -10.13 -11.10
C GLY A 69 -42.09 -9.86 -9.67
N LEU A 70 -42.80 -10.82 -9.09
CA LEU A 70 -43.36 -10.76 -7.75
C LEU A 70 -42.28 -10.90 -6.70
N ILE A 71 -42.17 -9.96 -5.77
CA ILE A 71 -41.18 -10.04 -4.67
C ILE A 71 -41.58 -11.20 -3.75
N PRO A 72 -40.67 -12.12 -3.40
CA PRO A 72 -40.98 -13.31 -2.61
C PRO A 72 -41.13 -13.00 -1.11
N ILE A 73 -42.11 -12.17 -0.76
CA ILE A 73 -42.47 -11.82 0.63
C ILE A 73 -43.97 -12.14 0.87
N THR A 74 -44.28 -12.57 2.08
CA THR A 74 -45.64 -13.00 2.48
C THR A 74 -46.37 -11.97 3.37
N TYR A 75 -45.65 -10.97 3.87
CA TYR A 75 -46.16 -9.89 4.70
C TYR A 75 -45.42 -8.59 4.38
N THR A 76 -45.90 -7.48 4.86
CA THR A 76 -45.26 -6.17 4.67
C THR A 76 -43.88 -6.22 5.27
N THR A 77 -42.85 -5.93 4.46
CA THR A 77 -41.42 -6.14 4.80
C THR A 77 -40.58 -4.95 4.37
N ASN A 78 -39.75 -4.47 5.26
CA ASN A 78 -38.72 -3.49 4.96
C ASN A 78 -37.52 -4.20 4.28
N LEU A 79 -37.21 -3.80 3.06
CA LEU A 79 -36.22 -4.48 2.23
C LEU A 79 -34.97 -3.65 2.01
N SER A 80 -33.85 -4.33 1.96
CA SER A 80 -32.55 -3.78 1.60
C SER A 80 -31.79 -4.73 0.69
N VAL A 81 -30.85 -4.18 -0.06
CA VAL A 81 -29.98 -4.93 -0.97
C VAL A 81 -28.54 -4.86 -0.50
N ILE A 82 -27.82 -5.99 -0.58
CA ILE A 82 -26.37 -6.06 -0.55
C ILE A 82 -25.88 -6.69 -1.85
N VAL A 83 -24.83 -6.09 -2.43
CA VAL A 83 -24.04 -6.69 -3.52
C VAL A 83 -22.62 -6.85 -3.04
N SER A 84 -22.05 -8.04 -3.21
CA SER A 84 -20.63 -8.33 -3.01
C SER A 84 -20.03 -9.03 -4.21
N VAL A 85 -18.71 -8.96 -4.35
CA VAL A 85 -18.00 -9.60 -5.46
C VAL A 85 -16.85 -10.43 -4.91
N LEU A 86 -16.80 -11.68 -5.35
CA LEU A 86 -15.73 -12.63 -5.03
C LEU A 86 -15.00 -13.03 -6.31
N ASP A 87 -13.71 -13.20 -6.21
CA ASP A 87 -12.93 -13.96 -7.17
C ASP A 87 -13.20 -15.45 -6.92
N ILE A 88 -13.75 -16.10 -7.91
CA ILE A 88 -14.10 -17.52 -7.91
C ILE A 88 -13.30 -18.31 -8.94
N THR A 89 -12.16 -17.77 -9.38
CA THR A 89 -11.26 -18.42 -10.34
C THR A 89 -10.76 -19.75 -9.79
N ASP A 90 -10.41 -19.77 -8.50
CA ASP A 90 -10.20 -20.99 -7.74
C ASP A 90 -11.48 -21.30 -6.92
N GLU A 91 -12.16 -22.39 -7.27
CA GLU A 91 -13.41 -22.77 -6.60
C GLU A 91 -13.20 -23.16 -5.13
N ASN A 92 -12.00 -23.61 -4.77
CA ASN A 92 -11.65 -24.02 -3.41
C ASN A 92 -11.17 -22.85 -2.54
N ASN A 93 -10.67 -21.77 -3.16
CA ASN A 93 -10.14 -20.62 -2.47
C ASN A 93 -10.73 -19.32 -3.04
N LYS A 94 -11.99 -19.08 -2.70
CA LYS A 94 -12.70 -17.86 -3.13
C LYS A 94 -12.22 -16.67 -2.29
N LEU A 95 -11.83 -15.58 -2.95
CA LEU A 95 -11.30 -14.41 -2.30
C LEU A 95 -12.16 -13.17 -2.60
N PRO A 96 -12.36 -12.25 -1.65
CA PRO A 96 -13.13 -11.05 -1.89
C PRO A 96 -12.37 -10.06 -2.79
N LEU A 97 -13.11 -9.29 -3.58
CA LEU A 97 -12.56 -8.10 -4.22
C LEU A 97 -12.63 -6.92 -3.25
N ILE A 98 -11.63 -6.05 -3.29
CA ILE A 98 -11.60 -4.81 -2.51
C ILE A 98 -12.01 -3.61 -3.35
N SER A 99 -12.53 -2.57 -2.71
CA SER A 99 -12.97 -1.35 -3.39
C SER A 99 -11.97 -0.21 -3.22
N PHE A 100 -11.72 0.54 -4.29
CA PHE A 100 -11.01 1.82 -4.21
C PHE A 100 -11.89 2.94 -3.65
N ILE A 101 -13.23 2.81 -3.74
CA ILE A 101 -14.20 3.83 -3.33
C ILE A 101 -14.67 3.57 -1.90
N GLY A 102 -14.53 4.57 -1.02
CA GLY A 102 -14.86 4.46 0.40
C GLY A 102 -16.32 4.03 0.67
N ASP A 103 -17.27 4.63 -0.03
CA ASP A 103 -18.71 4.37 0.13
C ASP A 103 -19.14 2.96 -0.33
N PHE A 104 -18.29 2.28 -1.07
CA PHE A 104 -18.52 0.90 -1.54
C PHE A 104 -17.65 -0.11 -0.81
N LYS A 105 -17.42 0.12 0.49
CA LYS A 105 -16.69 -0.80 1.36
C LYS A 105 -17.59 -1.36 2.45
N GLU A 106 -17.28 -2.59 2.81
CA GLU A 106 -17.82 -3.19 4.02
C GLU A 106 -17.35 -2.40 5.26
N PRO A 107 -18.22 -2.13 6.25
CA PRO A 107 -17.81 -1.44 7.48
C PRO A 107 -16.60 -2.08 8.15
N GLY A 108 -15.55 -1.27 8.41
CA GLY A 108 -14.31 -1.74 9.03
C GLY A 108 -13.41 -2.60 8.14
N SER A 109 -13.66 -2.63 6.82
CA SER A 109 -12.92 -3.44 5.85
C SER A 109 -12.69 -2.65 4.55
N THR A 110 -11.81 -3.16 3.69
CA THR A 110 -11.61 -2.66 2.32
C THR A 110 -12.41 -3.46 1.29
N VAL A 111 -13.09 -4.53 1.71
CA VAL A 111 -13.86 -5.41 0.82
C VAL A 111 -15.02 -4.66 0.19
N PHE A 112 -15.23 -4.90 -1.09
CA PHE A 112 -16.32 -4.29 -1.85
C PHE A 112 -17.68 -4.73 -1.31
N ARG A 113 -18.52 -3.73 -1.03
CA ARG A 113 -19.91 -3.91 -0.64
C ARG A 113 -20.73 -2.72 -1.12
N LEU A 114 -21.70 -2.96 -1.99
CA LEU A 114 -22.77 -2.01 -2.27
C LEU A 114 -23.96 -2.39 -1.40
N GLN A 115 -24.49 -1.43 -0.64
CA GLN A 115 -25.68 -1.63 0.19
C GLN A 115 -26.59 -0.43 0.10
N HIS A 116 -27.90 -0.65 -0.04
CA HIS A 116 -28.88 0.42 0.03
C HIS A 116 -30.26 -0.11 0.44
N ASP A 117 -31.02 0.76 1.09
CA ASP A 117 -32.38 0.45 1.52
C ASP A 117 -33.37 0.75 0.40
N LEU A 118 -34.32 -0.17 0.22
CA LEU A 118 -35.38 -0.05 -0.75
C LEU A 118 -36.69 0.51 -0.14
N GLY A 119 -36.83 0.43 1.17
CA GLY A 119 -38.04 0.81 1.90
C GLY A 119 -39.01 -0.35 2.12
N SER A 120 -40.26 -0.01 2.41
CA SER A 120 -41.32 -0.96 2.79
C SER A 120 -42.13 -1.42 1.59
N PHE A 121 -42.29 -2.74 1.48
CA PHE A 121 -43.10 -3.41 0.45
C PHE A 121 -44.19 -4.23 1.08
N GLN A 122 -45.42 -4.15 0.50
CA GLN A 122 -46.53 -5.00 0.89
C GLN A 122 -46.38 -6.41 0.24
N SER A 123 -47.00 -7.42 0.83
CA SER A 123 -47.13 -8.74 0.19
C SER A 123 -47.83 -8.60 -1.18
N ASN A 124 -47.51 -9.52 -2.09
CA ASN A 124 -48.05 -9.55 -3.45
C ASN A 124 -47.76 -8.29 -4.30
N THR A 125 -46.66 -7.57 -3.98
CA THR A 125 -46.11 -6.50 -4.81
C THR A 125 -44.90 -6.94 -5.59
N GLY A 126 -44.56 -6.22 -6.66
CA GLY A 126 -43.42 -6.54 -7.48
C GLY A 126 -43.20 -5.54 -8.61
N PHE A 127 -42.35 -5.95 -9.57
CA PHE A 127 -41.92 -5.10 -10.67
C PHE A 127 -42.44 -5.64 -12.01
N THR A 128 -43.27 -4.88 -12.71
CA THR A 128 -43.76 -5.22 -14.04
C THR A 128 -42.71 -5.09 -15.13
N LYS A 129 -41.70 -4.23 -14.91
CA LYS A 129 -40.52 -4.02 -15.79
C LYS A 129 -39.22 -4.41 -15.07
N TRP A 130 -38.19 -4.58 -15.84
CA TRP A 130 -36.84 -4.75 -15.27
C TRP A 130 -36.42 -3.47 -14.55
N VAL A 131 -36.13 -3.60 -13.27
CA VAL A 131 -35.66 -2.51 -12.39
C VAL A 131 -34.24 -2.82 -11.93
N GLU A 132 -33.36 -1.85 -12.00
CA GLU A 132 -32.01 -1.96 -11.51
C GLU A 132 -31.97 -1.91 -9.98
N MET A 133 -31.27 -2.89 -9.39
CA MET A 133 -31.11 -3.03 -7.93
C MET A 133 -29.66 -2.94 -7.48
N GLY A 134 -28.72 -2.86 -8.38
CA GLY A 134 -27.31 -2.72 -8.04
C GLY A 134 -26.40 -2.71 -9.25
N ARG A 135 -25.20 -2.23 -9.05
CA ARG A 135 -24.16 -2.12 -10.09
C ARG A 135 -22.83 -2.68 -9.59
N VAL A 136 -22.08 -3.24 -10.51
CA VAL A 136 -20.69 -3.61 -10.31
C VAL A 136 -19.86 -2.95 -11.41
N ILE A 137 -18.93 -2.12 -11.00
CA ILE A 137 -18.04 -1.37 -11.90
C ILE A 137 -16.62 -1.90 -11.67
N PRO A 138 -16.13 -2.82 -12.52
CA PRO A 138 -14.85 -3.52 -12.28
C PRO A 138 -13.66 -2.57 -12.13
N MET A 139 -13.65 -1.44 -12.82
CA MET A 139 -12.57 -0.46 -12.74
C MET A 139 -12.39 0.15 -11.33
N PHE A 140 -13.39 0.05 -10.44
CA PHE A 140 -13.30 0.50 -9.05
C PHE A 140 -12.95 -0.63 -8.07
N LEU A 141 -12.67 -1.81 -8.59
CA LEU A 141 -12.35 -2.99 -7.81
C LEU A 141 -10.90 -3.41 -8.04
N GLN A 142 -10.26 -3.86 -6.97
CA GLN A 142 -8.98 -4.55 -7.04
C GLN A 142 -9.20 -6.04 -6.73
N PRO A 143 -8.79 -6.93 -7.64
CA PRO A 143 -8.86 -8.36 -7.41
C PRO A 143 -7.74 -8.83 -6.46
N PRO A 144 -7.79 -10.06 -5.96
CA PRO A 144 -6.66 -10.67 -5.27
C PRO A 144 -5.44 -10.86 -6.20
N TYR A 145 -5.65 -11.24 -7.44
CA TYR A 145 -4.63 -11.43 -8.48
C TYR A 145 -5.06 -10.75 -9.77
N GLY A 146 -4.14 -10.18 -10.52
CA GLY A 146 -4.39 -9.55 -11.82
C GLY A 146 -4.74 -10.55 -12.93
N GLY A 147 -4.90 -10.03 -14.15
CA GLY A 147 -5.22 -10.82 -15.35
C GLY A 147 -6.67 -11.30 -15.40
N LYS A 148 -6.91 -12.37 -16.15
CA LYS A 148 -8.25 -12.92 -16.40
C LYS A 148 -8.78 -13.65 -15.15
N ARG A 149 -9.88 -13.14 -14.61
CA ARG A 149 -10.51 -13.67 -13.38
C ARG A 149 -11.97 -14.02 -13.63
N LYS A 150 -12.43 -15.10 -13.00
CA LYS A 150 -13.87 -15.41 -12.88
C LYS A 150 -14.41 -14.75 -11.63
N LEU A 151 -15.43 -13.93 -11.75
CA LEU A 151 -16.04 -13.22 -10.65
C LEU A 151 -17.42 -13.78 -10.35
N GLY A 152 -17.70 -13.96 -9.06
CA GLY A 152 -19.01 -14.26 -8.52
C GLY A 152 -19.63 -12.98 -7.96
N VAL A 153 -20.61 -12.42 -8.67
CA VAL A 153 -21.38 -11.26 -8.20
C VAL A 153 -22.57 -11.78 -7.40
N ASN A 154 -22.50 -11.60 -6.09
CA ASN A 154 -23.54 -12.01 -5.16
C ASN A 154 -24.54 -10.87 -4.96
N PHE A 155 -25.81 -11.16 -5.16
CA PHE A 155 -26.92 -10.26 -4.88
C PHE A 155 -27.76 -10.85 -3.74
N PHE A 156 -27.99 -10.07 -2.71
CA PHE A 156 -28.81 -10.43 -1.56
C PHE A 156 -29.94 -9.39 -1.39
N LEU A 157 -31.18 -9.83 -1.43
CA LEU A 157 -32.35 -9.07 -1.01
C LEU A 157 -32.76 -9.59 0.37
N TYR A 158 -32.89 -8.71 1.35
CA TYR A 158 -33.14 -9.14 2.73
C TYR A 158 -34.08 -8.19 3.49
N ASN A 159 -34.69 -8.71 4.53
CA ASN A 159 -35.50 -7.96 5.49
C ASN A 159 -34.59 -7.24 6.50
N THR A 160 -34.73 -5.90 6.57
CA THR A 160 -33.94 -5.06 7.48
C THR A 160 -34.28 -5.26 8.96
N ASP A 161 -35.50 -5.73 9.28
CA ASP A 161 -35.89 -6.00 10.67
C ASP A 161 -35.20 -7.28 11.23
N ASN A 162 -34.75 -8.14 10.32
CA ASN A 162 -33.97 -9.36 10.63
C ASN A 162 -32.77 -9.45 9.68
N PRO A 163 -31.75 -8.63 9.84
CA PRO A 163 -30.69 -8.48 8.85
C PRO A 163 -29.87 -9.76 8.69
N ILE A 164 -29.46 -10.01 7.45
CA ILE A 164 -28.45 -11.01 7.12
C ILE A 164 -27.08 -10.53 7.60
N GLU A 165 -26.14 -11.45 7.77
CA GLU A 165 -24.74 -11.11 8.00
C GLU A 165 -23.89 -11.51 6.79
N VAL A 166 -23.33 -10.49 6.13
CA VAL A 166 -22.36 -10.67 5.05
C VAL A 166 -21.02 -10.12 5.54
N ARG A 167 -19.97 -10.93 5.56
CA ARG A 167 -18.61 -10.51 5.91
C ARG A 167 -17.62 -10.98 4.86
N HIS A 168 -16.71 -10.10 4.50
CA HIS A 168 -15.71 -10.32 3.47
C HIS A 168 -16.33 -10.83 2.15
N GLY A 169 -17.54 -10.35 1.84
CA GLY A 169 -18.28 -10.77 0.65
C GLY A 169 -19.05 -12.09 0.79
N PHE A 170 -18.91 -12.82 1.90
CA PHE A 170 -19.58 -14.10 2.15
C PHE A 170 -20.80 -13.97 3.05
N LEU A 171 -21.84 -14.74 2.76
CA LEU A 171 -23.05 -14.83 3.59
C LEU A 171 -22.80 -15.74 4.80
N ASN A 172 -22.73 -15.18 6.00
CA ASN A 172 -22.49 -15.89 7.24
C ASN A 172 -23.80 -16.26 7.97
N LYS A 173 -24.82 -15.35 7.91
CA LYS A 173 -26.11 -15.57 8.56
C LYS A 173 -27.24 -15.29 7.56
N LYS A 174 -28.19 -16.22 7.44
CA LYS A 174 -29.26 -16.18 6.44
C LYS A 174 -30.61 -15.68 6.95
N ILE A 175 -30.73 -15.35 8.25
CA ILE A 175 -32.02 -15.00 8.87
C ILE A 175 -32.63 -13.84 8.16
N GLY A 176 -33.54 -13.62 7.59
CA GLY A 176 -34.10 -12.46 6.84
C GLY A 176 -33.72 -12.41 5.37
N LEU A 177 -33.00 -13.40 4.87
CA LEU A 177 -32.73 -13.49 3.43
C LEU A 177 -34.04 -13.74 2.68
N VAL A 178 -34.40 -12.82 1.78
CA VAL A 178 -35.59 -12.89 0.94
C VAL A 178 -35.26 -13.52 -0.40
N ALA A 179 -34.20 -13.05 -1.07
CA ALA A 179 -33.73 -13.65 -2.32
C ALA A 179 -32.20 -13.57 -2.42
N PHE A 180 -31.63 -14.56 -3.08
CA PHE A 180 -30.19 -14.64 -3.35
C PHE A 180 -29.96 -15.15 -4.76
N LYS A 181 -28.98 -14.52 -5.43
CA LYS A 181 -28.41 -15.06 -6.67
C LYS A 181 -26.95 -14.71 -6.79
N GLN A 182 -26.14 -15.69 -7.18
CA GLN A 182 -24.77 -15.48 -7.62
C GLN A 182 -24.75 -15.49 -9.15
N PHE A 183 -24.28 -14.39 -9.73
CA PHE A 183 -23.99 -14.29 -11.16
C PHE A 183 -22.51 -14.56 -11.37
N LYS A 184 -22.17 -15.18 -12.48
CA LYS A 184 -20.79 -15.39 -12.90
C LYS A 184 -20.47 -14.45 -14.03
N MET A 185 -19.29 -13.83 -14.00
CA MET A 185 -18.75 -13.02 -15.08
C MET A 185 -17.25 -13.17 -15.16
N ASP A 186 -16.70 -13.05 -16.36
CA ASP A 186 -15.26 -12.96 -16.58
C ASP A 186 -14.85 -11.50 -16.69
N HIS A 187 -13.68 -11.16 -16.14
CA HIS A 187 -13.07 -9.84 -16.28
C HIS A 187 -11.55 -9.97 -16.35
N ASP A 188 -10.92 -9.15 -17.19
CA ASP A 188 -9.46 -9.08 -17.31
C ASP A 188 -8.98 -7.80 -16.61
N PHE A 189 -8.26 -7.97 -15.49
CA PHE A 189 -7.72 -6.86 -14.72
C PHE A 189 -6.32 -6.54 -15.18
N GLU A 190 -6.12 -5.35 -15.74
CA GLU A 190 -4.80 -4.84 -16.15
C GLU A 190 -3.90 -4.47 -14.96
N ILE A 191 -4.47 -4.35 -13.76
CA ILE A 191 -3.76 -3.97 -12.53
C ILE A 191 -3.33 -5.21 -11.74
N LYS A 192 -2.20 -5.12 -11.04
CA LYS A 192 -1.80 -6.13 -10.05
C LYS A 192 -2.84 -6.27 -8.94
N GLY A 193 -3.09 -7.50 -8.54
CA GLY A 193 -3.95 -7.82 -7.41
C GLY A 193 -3.34 -7.41 -6.06
N TYR A 194 -4.19 -7.37 -5.02
CA TYR A 194 -3.73 -6.98 -3.68
C TYR A 194 -2.87 -8.06 -3.01
N MET A 195 -3.04 -9.34 -3.38
CA MET A 195 -2.17 -10.43 -2.92
C MET A 195 -0.79 -10.33 -3.56
N GLU A 196 -0.72 -10.10 -4.88
CA GLU A 196 0.55 -9.89 -5.59
C GLU A 196 1.31 -8.68 -5.05
N LYS A 197 0.61 -7.57 -4.79
CA LYS A 197 1.23 -6.39 -4.17
C LYS A 197 1.78 -6.69 -2.78
N SER A 198 1.06 -7.49 -1.99
CA SER A 198 1.53 -7.90 -0.66
C SER A 198 2.79 -8.77 -0.76
N GLU A 199 2.84 -9.69 -1.72
CA GLU A 199 4.00 -10.54 -1.99
C GLU A 199 5.19 -9.71 -2.49
N ASP A 200 4.96 -8.75 -3.38
CA ASP A 200 5.99 -7.80 -3.85
C ASP A 200 6.60 -7.02 -2.69
N ILE A 201 5.78 -6.50 -1.77
CA ILE A 201 6.24 -5.79 -0.57
C ILE A 201 7.09 -6.70 0.33
N ASP A 202 6.70 -7.96 0.51
CA ASP A 202 7.45 -8.91 1.32
C ASP A 202 8.82 -9.21 0.70
N GLN A 203 8.87 -9.42 -0.61
CA GLN A 203 10.12 -9.66 -1.33
C GLN A 203 11.01 -8.41 -1.35
N ALA A 204 10.44 -7.24 -1.56
CA ALA A 204 11.19 -5.98 -1.49
C ALA A 204 11.82 -5.78 -0.09
N ARG A 205 11.09 -6.06 0.99
CA ARG A 205 11.63 -6.01 2.36
C ARG A 205 12.68 -7.09 2.63
N ALA A 206 12.54 -8.28 2.04
CA ALA A 206 13.58 -9.31 2.10
C ALA A 206 14.88 -8.85 1.41
N LEU A 207 14.76 -8.11 0.29
CA LEU A 207 15.92 -7.46 -0.34
C LEU A 207 16.52 -6.37 0.55
N SER A 208 15.71 -5.59 1.27
CA SER A 208 16.19 -4.60 2.24
C SER A 208 17.06 -5.25 3.32
N VAL A 209 16.67 -6.43 3.83
CA VAL A 209 17.47 -7.21 4.79
C VAL A 209 18.78 -7.66 4.17
N LYS A 210 18.79 -8.13 2.90
CA LYS A 210 20.01 -8.52 2.20
C LYS A 210 20.93 -7.33 1.95
N ILE A 211 20.40 -6.17 1.62
CA ILE A 211 21.17 -4.92 1.42
C ILE A 211 21.78 -4.45 2.74
N ALA A 212 21.03 -4.49 3.84
CA ALA A 212 21.54 -4.15 5.17
C ALA A 212 22.69 -5.07 5.60
N MET A 213 22.59 -6.37 5.31
CA MET A 213 23.68 -7.32 5.53
C MET A 213 24.91 -7.00 4.65
N ALA A 214 24.70 -6.54 3.41
CA ALA A 214 25.81 -6.13 2.55
C ALA A 214 26.54 -4.88 3.07
N VAL A 215 25.83 -3.99 3.76
CA VAL A 215 26.46 -2.85 4.47
C VAL A 215 27.23 -3.34 5.65
N ALA A 216 26.62 -4.11 6.55
CA ALA A 216 27.26 -4.68 7.74
C ALA A 216 28.54 -5.48 7.43
N MET A 217 28.61 -6.09 6.27
CA MET A 217 29.75 -6.90 5.83
C MET A 217 30.72 -6.14 4.91
N SER A 218 30.60 -4.82 4.80
CA SER A 218 31.41 -4.05 3.84
C SER A 218 32.89 -3.96 4.23
N ASP A 219 33.21 -4.07 5.50
CA ASP A 219 34.58 -4.15 6.04
C ASP A 219 35.10 -5.60 6.14
N GLY A 220 34.25 -6.60 5.83
CA GLY A 220 34.57 -8.03 5.87
C GLY A 220 34.16 -8.72 7.18
N THR A 221 33.65 -8.01 8.18
CA THR A 221 33.24 -8.55 9.48
C THR A 221 31.83 -8.11 9.83
N LEU A 222 31.10 -8.93 10.58
CA LEU A 222 29.79 -8.61 11.09
C LEU A 222 29.87 -8.39 12.60
N ALA A 223 29.62 -7.18 13.06
CA ALA A 223 29.50 -6.93 14.48
C ALA A 223 28.17 -7.51 15.05
N ASP A 224 28.19 -7.94 16.31
CA ASP A 224 27.00 -8.51 16.94
C ASP A 224 25.85 -7.48 17.04
N GLU A 225 26.17 -6.23 17.27
CA GLU A 225 25.26 -5.09 17.36
C GLU A 225 24.54 -4.82 16.02
N GLU A 226 25.25 -4.94 14.91
CA GLU A 226 24.68 -4.80 13.56
C GLU A 226 23.70 -5.93 13.26
N GLY A 227 24.11 -7.17 13.58
CA GLY A 227 23.25 -8.35 13.44
C GLY A 227 21.96 -8.23 14.27
N GLU A 228 22.06 -7.75 15.52
CA GLU A 228 20.90 -7.52 16.37
C GLU A 228 20.03 -6.34 15.86
N THR A 229 20.62 -5.31 15.30
CA THR A 229 19.89 -4.20 14.68
C THR A 229 19.01 -4.67 13.52
N ILE A 230 19.53 -5.51 12.63
CA ILE A 230 18.75 -6.11 11.53
C ILE A 230 17.62 -6.99 12.10
N LYS A 231 17.89 -7.83 13.08
CA LYS A 231 16.87 -8.68 13.73
C LYS A 231 15.78 -7.87 14.42
N ASN A 232 16.13 -6.76 15.07
CA ASN A 232 15.18 -5.88 15.73
C ASN A 232 14.31 -5.13 14.70
N TRP A 233 14.88 -4.73 13.58
CA TRP A 233 14.10 -4.16 12.47
C TRP A 233 13.08 -5.19 11.94
N ILE A 234 13.49 -6.44 11.73
CA ILE A 234 12.59 -7.53 11.33
C ILE A 234 11.44 -7.68 12.34
N LYS A 235 11.75 -7.77 13.64
CA LYS A 235 10.75 -7.90 14.71
C LYS A 235 9.76 -6.72 14.70
N SER A 236 10.25 -5.50 14.58
CA SER A 236 9.43 -4.28 14.51
C SER A 236 8.53 -4.29 13.28
N THR A 237 9.10 -4.59 12.10
CA THR A 237 8.37 -4.60 10.83
C THR A 237 7.21 -5.60 10.83
N ILE A 238 7.40 -6.79 11.43
CA ILE A 238 6.35 -7.82 11.47
C ILE A 238 5.35 -7.65 12.61
N SER A 239 5.64 -6.84 13.62
CA SER A 239 4.86 -6.74 14.87
C SER A 239 3.41 -6.32 14.67
N THR A 240 3.10 -5.57 13.62
CA THR A 240 1.76 -5.04 13.29
C THR A 240 0.84 -6.06 12.62
N TYR A 241 1.38 -7.20 12.19
CA TYR A 241 0.62 -8.24 11.49
C TYR A 241 0.02 -9.26 12.47
N SER A 242 -0.94 -10.08 12.00
CA SER A 242 -1.48 -11.21 12.76
C SER A 242 -0.37 -12.21 13.10
N LYS A 243 -0.55 -12.99 14.18
CA LYS A 243 0.46 -13.97 14.63
C LYS A 243 0.84 -15.00 13.55
N GLU A 244 -0.14 -15.43 12.76
CA GLU A 244 0.08 -16.35 11.65
C GLU A 244 0.97 -15.69 10.58
N ARG A 245 0.60 -14.50 10.13
CA ARG A 245 1.37 -13.74 9.14
C ARG A 245 2.76 -13.38 9.65
N GLN A 246 2.92 -13.03 10.93
CA GLN A 246 4.24 -12.81 11.55
C GLN A 246 5.16 -14.03 11.40
N LYS A 247 4.62 -15.25 11.55
CA LYS A 247 5.40 -16.48 11.39
C LYS A 247 5.93 -16.64 9.96
N ASP A 248 5.08 -16.38 8.96
CA ASP A 248 5.46 -16.47 7.55
C ASP A 248 6.52 -15.43 7.19
N LEU A 249 6.27 -14.16 7.55
CA LEU A 249 7.21 -13.07 7.31
C LEU A 249 8.54 -13.28 8.02
N LYS A 250 8.52 -13.79 9.25
CA LYS A 250 9.73 -14.14 9.99
C LYS A 250 10.56 -15.20 9.25
N ASN A 251 9.91 -16.19 8.66
CA ASN A 251 10.61 -17.20 7.86
C ASN A 251 11.24 -16.59 6.61
N ILE A 252 10.51 -15.74 5.87
CA ILE A 252 11.00 -15.07 4.67
C ILE A 252 12.22 -14.20 5.00
N TYR A 253 12.12 -13.32 6.00
CA TYR A 253 13.21 -12.38 6.31
C TYR A 253 14.40 -13.04 6.98
N ASN A 254 14.22 -14.05 7.83
CA ASN A 254 15.32 -14.83 8.39
C ASN A 254 16.05 -15.67 7.33
N THR A 255 15.32 -16.18 6.32
CA THR A 255 15.93 -16.85 5.18
C THR A 255 16.78 -15.87 4.38
N ALA A 256 16.25 -14.69 4.07
CA ALA A 256 16.98 -13.63 3.38
C ALA A 256 18.27 -13.23 4.15
N LEU A 257 18.17 -13.09 5.48
CA LEU A 257 19.30 -12.75 6.34
C LEU A 257 20.42 -13.82 6.28
N LYS A 258 20.04 -15.10 6.44
CA LYS A 258 20.99 -16.24 6.40
C LYS A 258 21.64 -16.38 5.03
N GLU A 259 20.89 -16.24 3.96
CA GLU A 259 21.39 -16.30 2.59
C GLU A 259 22.39 -15.16 2.32
N ALA A 260 22.03 -13.92 2.71
CA ALA A 260 22.89 -12.77 2.53
C ALA A 260 24.21 -12.95 3.28
N TYR A 261 24.17 -13.36 4.54
CA TYR A 261 25.37 -13.64 5.34
C TYR A 261 26.27 -14.70 4.67
N LYS A 262 25.68 -15.83 4.23
CA LYS A 262 26.42 -16.89 3.53
C LYS A 262 27.05 -16.41 2.20
N LEU A 263 26.34 -15.58 1.46
CA LEU A 263 26.82 -15.02 0.20
C LEU A 263 27.94 -14.00 0.44
N SER A 264 27.83 -13.16 1.50
CA SER A 264 28.88 -12.21 1.89
C SER A 264 30.18 -12.92 2.25
N GLN A 265 30.11 -13.97 3.06
CA GLN A 265 31.29 -14.75 3.43
C GLN A 265 32.04 -15.38 2.23
N ASN A 266 31.40 -15.48 1.07
CA ASN A 266 31.98 -16.05 -0.14
C ASN A 266 32.23 -15.01 -1.24
N ASP A 267 32.17 -13.72 -0.92
CA ASP A 267 32.27 -12.60 -1.88
C ASP A 267 31.26 -12.67 -3.06
N LYS A 268 30.10 -13.30 -2.82
CA LYS A 268 29.05 -13.51 -3.82
C LYS A 268 27.84 -12.61 -3.66
N LEU A 269 27.80 -11.78 -2.63
CA LEU A 269 26.71 -10.83 -2.41
C LEU A 269 26.94 -9.57 -3.26
N ILE A 270 26.30 -9.53 -4.43
CA ILE A 270 26.49 -8.45 -5.40
C ILE A 270 25.46 -7.35 -5.14
N LEU A 271 25.89 -6.26 -4.51
CA LEU A 271 25.05 -5.14 -4.12
C LEU A 271 24.29 -4.50 -5.28
N SER A 272 24.92 -4.36 -6.47
CA SER A 272 24.25 -3.80 -7.65
C SER A 272 23.03 -4.60 -8.08
N ASN A 273 23.09 -5.94 -7.99
CA ASN A 273 21.96 -6.80 -8.33
C ASN A 273 20.81 -6.61 -7.33
N LEU A 274 21.14 -6.55 -6.03
CA LEU A 274 20.13 -6.34 -4.97
C LEU A 274 19.40 -5.00 -5.14
N THR A 275 20.14 -3.92 -5.39
CA THR A 275 19.55 -2.59 -5.57
C THR A 275 18.75 -2.48 -6.86
N THR A 276 19.18 -3.13 -7.94
CA THR A 276 18.41 -3.20 -9.20
C THR A 276 17.11 -3.95 -8.96
N SER A 277 17.16 -5.14 -8.35
CA SER A 277 15.95 -5.91 -8.05
C SER A 277 15.00 -5.18 -7.11
N LEU A 278 15.51 -4.47 -6.09
CA LEU A 278 14.67 -3.68 -5.19
C LEU A 278 13.95 -2.55 -5.94
N LYS A 279 14.64 -1.89 -6.85
CA LYS A 279 14.08 -0.80 -7.66
C LYS A 279 12.97 -1.27 -8.60
N GLU A 280 13.02 -2.52 -9.08
CA GLU A 280 11.99 -3.11 -9.96
C GLU A 280 10.62 -3.21 -9.29
N TYR A 281 10.56 -3.33 -7.96
CA TYR A 281 9.30 -3.32 -7.21
C TYR A 281 8.62 -1.95 -7.20
N ASN A 282 9.35 -0.86 -7.48
CA ASN A 282 8.86 0.52 -7.56
C ASN A 282 8.15 1.00 -6.26
N GLU A 283 8.57 0.50 -5.11
CA GLU A 283 8.03 0.84 -3.79
C GLU A 283 8.92 1.90 -3.14
N VAL A 284 8.61 3.18 -3.38
CA VAL A 284 9.42 4.32 -2.94
C VAL A 284 9.64 4.31 -1.43
N GLN A 285 8.61 4.01 -0.64
CA GLN A 285 8.72 3.96 0.82
C GLN A 285 9.74 2.91 1.27
N ILE A 286 9.74 1.72 0.65
CA ILE A 286 10.67 0.65 0.99
C ILE A 286 12.12 1.04 0.64
N ASN A 287 12.32 1.82 -0.43
CA ASN A 287 13.65 2.34 -0.75
C ASN A 287 14.18 3.24 0.37
N TYR A 288 13.35 4.15 0.91
CA TYR A 288 13.73 4.99 2.05
C TYR A 288 13.92 4.18 3.33
N ASP A 289 13.03 3.23 3.62
CA ASP A 289 13.13 2.35 4.79
C ASP A 289 14.43 1.50 4.73
N THR A 290 14.84 1.09 3.52
CA THR A 290 16.11 0.36 3.29
C THR A 290 17.30 1.22 3.66
N ILE A 291 17.34 2.47 3.24
CA ILE A 291 18.44 3.40 3.58
C ILE A 291 18.45 3.72 5.08
N ASP A 292 17.27 3.93 5.68
CA ASP A 292 17.17 4.13 7.14
C ASP A 292 17.70 2.92 7.92
N LEU A 293 17.37 1.69 7.47
CA LEU A 293 17.93 0.47 8.04
C LEU A 293 19.45 0.40 7.87
N CYS A 294 19.99 0.72 6.69
CA CYS A 294 21.43 0.72 6.45
C CYS A 294 22.17 1.70 7.39
N TYR A 295 21.63 2.91 7.58
CA TYR A 295 22.21 3.86 8.53
C TYR A 295 22.09 3.42 9.99
N LYS A 296 21.02 2.73 10.37
CA LYS A 296 20.89 2.13 11.71
C LYS A 296 21.88 1.01 11.94
N VAL A 297 22.13 0.19 10.95
CA VAL A 297 23.15 -0.89 11.00
C VAL A 297 24.52 -0.29 11.16
N MET A 298 24.92 0.65 10.30
CA MET A 298 26.19 1.37 10.41
C MET A 298 26.39 2.01 11.80
N ALA A 299 25.32 2.52 12.41
CA ALA A 299 25.38 3.19 13.72
C ALA A 299 25.32 2.23 14.90
N ALA A 300 25.17 0.92 14.69
CA ALA A 300 24.83 -0.05 15.73
C ALA A 300 25.94 -0.24 16.78
N ASP A 301 27.19 -0.25 16.36
CA ASP A 301 28.38 -0.36 17.21
C ASP A 301 28.86 1.00 17.74
N GLY A 302 28.21 2.09 17.31
CA GLY A 302 28.56 3.48 17.68
C GLY A 302 29.70 4.04 16.83
N VAL A 303 30.19 3.37 15.79
CA VAL A 303 31.25 3.81 14.90
C VAL A 303 30.66 4.08 13.50
N ALA A 304 31.01 5.21 12.88
CA ALA A 304 30.66 5.47 11.50
C ALA A 304 31.80 5.06 10.58
N ASP A 305 31.79 3.83 10.10
CA ASP A 305 32.82 3.38 9.18
C ASP A 305 32.73 4.13 7.83
N PRO A 306 33.86 4.69 7.31
CA PRO A 306 33.88 5.39 6.05
C PRO A 306 33.45 4.54 4.86
N GLU A 307 33.77 3.25 4.86
CA GLU A 307 33.42 2.36 3.77
C GLU A 307 31.91 2.09 3.76
N GLU A 308 31.29 1.91 4.93
CA GLU A 308 29.83 1.78 5.07
C GLU A 308 29.10 3.02 4.60
N LEU A 309 29.54 4.22 5.00
CA LEU A 309 28.98 5.48 4.53
C LEU A 309 29.02 5.59 3.01
N ARG A 310 30.14 5.19 2.40
CA ARG A 310 30.33 5.17 0.95
C ARG A 310 29.36 4.19 0.27
N VAL A 311 29.23 2.98 0.84
CA VAL A 311 28.34 1.93 0.34
C VAL A 311 26.89 2.39 0.43
N ILE A 312 26.45 2.94 1.57
CA ILE A 312 25.08 3.44 1.77
C ILE A 312 24.75 4.56 0.75
N ARG A 313 25.69 5.50 0.53
CA ARG A 313 25.51 6.56 -0.46
C ARG A 313 25.36 6.00 -1.88
N LYS A 314 26.13 4.96 -2.23
CA LYS A 314 26.03 4.26 -3.53
C LYS A 314 24.67 3.57 -3.68
N ILE A 315 24.19 2.89 -2.62
CA ILE A 315 22.87 2.27 -2.57
C ILE A 315 21.77 3.32 -2.82
N GLY A 316 21.79 4.43 -2.08
CA GLY A 316 20.77 5.48 -2.19
C GLY A 316 20.69 6.09 -3.58
N LYS A 317 21.85 6.38 -4.20
CA LYS A 317 21.92 6.84 -5.60
C LYS A 317 21.35 5.79 -6.58
N SER A 318 21.65 4.52 -6.38
CA SER A 318 21.14 3.42 -7.21
C SER A 318 19.62 3.27 -7.11
N LEU A 319 19.05 3.46 -5.91
CA LEU A 319 17.62 3.46 -5.66
C LEU A 319 16.90 4.73 -6.12
N GLY A 320 17.65 5.74 -6.59
CA GLY A 320 17.09 6.98 -7.10
C GLY A 320 16.68 7.99 -6.02
N ILE A 321 17.21 7.85 -4.81
CA ILE A 321 16.98 8.78 -3.71
C ILE A 321 17.85 10.04 -3.94
N ASP A 322 17.23 11.21 -3.75
CA ASP A 322 17.94 12.48 -3.90
C ASP A 322 19.10 12.62 -2.90
N VAL A 323 20.21 13.18 -3.36
CA VAL A 323 21.41 13.33 -2.53
C VAL A 323 21.16 14.17 -1.28
N SER A 324 20.27 15.18 -1.38
CA SER A 324 19.93 16.03 -0.23
C SER A 324 19.15 15.25 0.85
N GLU A 325 18.30 14.32 0.43
CA GLU A 325 17.58 13.45 1.36
C GLU A 325 18.53 12.42 2.01
N LEU A 326 19.44 11.83 1.24
CA LEU A 326 20.48 10.94 1.78
C LEU A 326 21.34 11.66 2.82
N ASP A 327 21.72 12.92 2.56
CA ASP A 327 22.49 13.71 3.51
C ASP A 327 21.70 14.03 4.79
N LYS A 328 20.37 14.26 4.70
CA LYS A 328 19.51 14.44 5.87
C LYS A 328 19.43 13.18 6.71
N MET A 329 19.26 12.02 6.07
CA MET A 329 19.18 10.71 6.74
C MET A 329 20.51 10.38 7.42
N LYS A 330 21.62 10.58 6.73
CA LYS A 330 22.98 10.43 7.26
C LYS A 330 23.18 11.30 8.52
N ASP A 331 22.88 12.59 8.41
CA ASP A 331 23.10 13.53 9.52
C ASP A 331 22.25 13.16 10.75
N LYS A 332 21.02 12.67 10.52
CA LYS A 332 20.18 12.16 11.62
C LYS A 332 20.83 10.98 12.32
N SER A 333 21.41 10.05 11.57
CA SER A 333 22.09 8.90 12.12
C SER A 333 23.38 9.29 12.87
N LEU A 334 24.21 10.14 12.26
CA LEU A 334 25.45 10.64 12.88
C LEU A 334 25.23 11.38 14.20
N MET A 335 24.07 12.02 14.38
CA MET A 335 23.72 12.67 15.66
C MET A 335 23.52 11.69 16.82
N THR A 336 23.26 10.42 16.54
CA THR A 336 23.03 9.38 17.57
C THR A 336 24.31 8.61 17.93
N LEU A 337 25.42 8.81 17.21
CA LEU A 337 26.70 8.11 17.42
C LEU A 337 27.47 8.64 18.64
N SER A 338 28.43 7.86 19.10
CA SER A 338 29.40 8.30 20.10
C SER A 338 30.41 9.31 19.52
N ASN A 339 30.95 10.21 20.36
CA ASN A 339 31.92 11.21 19.90
C ASN A 339 33.20 10.60 19.34
N GLU A 340 33.68 9.49 19.91
CA GLU A 340 34.91 8.78 19.50
C GLU A 340 34.78 8.19 18.09
N ALA A 341 33.58 7.73 17.75
CA ALA A 341 33.28 7.15 16.46
C ALA A 341 33.40 8.12 15.29
N THR A 342 33.02 9.38 15.53
CA THR A 342 33.02 10.41 14.49
C THR A 342 34.43 11.01 14.30
N GLU A 343 35.32 10.90 15.30
CA GLU A 343 36.70 11.42 15.22
C GLU A 343 37.56 10.63 14.22
N ASN A 344 37.37 9.33 14.13
CA ASN A 344 38.19 8.43 13.30
C ASN A 344 37.76 8.33 11.84
N SER A 345 36.62 8.90 11.49
CA SER A 345 36.06 8.80 10.14
C SER A 345 36.64 9.83 9.17
N SER A 346 36.71 9.48 7.88
CA SER A 346 37.21 10.38 6.81
C SER A 346 36.32 11.62 6.69
N ILE A 347 36.97 12.79 6.70
CA ILE A 347 36.30 14.10 6.57
C ILE A 347 35.46 14.16 5.30
N GLU A 348 36.00 13.64 4.20
CA GLU A 348 35.34 13.67 2.90
C GLU A 348 34.02 12.89 2.92
N GLU A 349 34.00 11.73 3.55
CA GLU A 349 32.86 10.84 3.58
C GLU A 349 31.79 11.31 4.55
N ILE A 350 32.20 11.73 5.76
CA ILE A 350 31.28 12.35 6.71
C ILE A 350 30.59 13.58 6.11
N LEU A 351 31.38 14.46 5.49
CA LEU A 351 30.84 15.70 4.90
C LEU A 351 30.25 15.47 3.50
N GLY A 352 30.39 14.30 2.90
CA GLY A 352 29.87 13.98 1.59
C GLY A 352 30.59 14.70 0.45
N ILE A 353 31.91 14.96 0.60
CA ILE A 353 32.74 15.60 -0.41
C ILE A 353 33.15 14.56 -1.46
N GLU A 354 32.78 14.76 -2.71
CA GLU A 354 33.17 13.85 -3.80
C GLU A 354 34.55 14.23 -4.37
N LYS A 355 35.40 13.25 -4.60
CA LYS A 355 36.76 13.43 -5.17
C LYS A 355 36.74 14.16 -6.54
N SER A 356 35.64 14.09 -7.25
CA SER A 356 35.42 14.75 -8.54
C SER A 356 35.10 16.24 -8.44
N TRP A 357 34.87 16.79 -7.24
CA TRP A 357 34.46 18.17 -7.08
C TRP A 357 35.67 19.12 -7.18
N GLY A 358 35.49 20.20 -7.92
CA GLY A 358 36.45 21.32 -7.94
C GLY A 358 36.42 22.11 -6.63
N LYS A 359 37.52 22.86 -6.33
CA LYS A 359 37.70 23.66 -5.10
C LYS A 359 36.50 24.56 -4.80
N GLU A 360 35.96 25.27 -5.78
CA GLU A 360 34.82 26.18 -5.57
C GLU A 360 33.54 25.46 -5.13
N LYS A 361 33.26 24.27 -5.70
CA LYS A 361 32.11 23.46 -5.30
C LYS A 361 32.28 22.95 -3.87
N ILE A 362 33.48 22.50 -3.50
CA ILE A 362 33.77 22.05 -2.13
C ILE A 362 33.57 23.22 -1.15
N LYS A 363 34.06 24.40 -1.47
CA LYS A 363 33.95 25.59 -0.63
C LYS A 363 32.50 26.03 -0.40
N LEU A 364 31.70 26.03 -1.46
CA LEU A 364 30.25 26.28 -1.35
C LEU A 364 29.55 25.24 -0.49
N HIS A 365 29.84 23.98 -0.73
CA HIS A 365 29.28 22.87 0.04
C HIS A 365 29.63 22.99 1.54
N LEU A 366 30.89 23.22 1.88
CA LEU A 366 31.34 23.38 3.26
C LEU A 366 30.69 24.61 3.94
N THR A 367 30.40 25.67 3.17
CA THR A 367 29.67 26.83 3.67
C THR A 367 28.23 26.49 4.01
N THR A 368 27.56 25.74 3.14
CA THR A 368 26.19 25.26 3.35
C THR A 368 26.12 24.31 4.56
N GLN A 369 27.05 23.37 4.65
CA GLN A 369 27.13 22.43 5.80
C GLN A 369 27.37 23.19 7.11
N PHE A 370 28.25 24.16 7.13
CA PHE A 370 28.51 24.99 8.32
C PHE A 370 27.24 25.71 8.79
N GLN A 371 26.54 26.38 7.89
CA GLN A 371 25.27 27.07 8.23
C GLN A 371 24.24 26.09 8.79
N LYS A 372 24.10 24.94 8.17
CA LYS A 372 23.17 23.88 8.60
C LYS A 372 23.46 23.40 10.02
N TRP A 373 24.72 23.04 10.32
CA TRP A 373 25.10 22.54 11.62
C TRP A 373 25.13 23.61 12.70
N ASN A 374 25.50 24.84 12.35
CA ASN A 374 25.44 25.99 13.26
C ASN A 374 23.99 26.33 13.67
N ASN A 375 23.03 26.29 12.73
CA ASN A 375 21.63 26.49 13.04
C ASN A 375 21.07 25.36 13.92
N ARG A 376 21.54 24.13 13.66
CA ARG A 376 21.11 22.95 14.42
C ARG A 376 21.57 22.98 15.89
N ILE A 377 22.82 23.31 16.12
CA ILE A 377 23.39 23.38 17.48
C ILE A 377 22.71 24.43 18.34
N SER A 378 22.20 25.50 17.73
CA SER A 378 21.53 26.60 18.46
C SER A 378 20.17 26.19 19.08
N VAL A 379 19.54 25.12 18.56
CA VAL A 379 18.23 24.64 19.01
C VAL A 379 18.31 23.34 19.83
N LEU A 380 19.49 22.70 19.93
CA LEU A 380 19.71 21.48 20.71
C LEU A 380 19.99 21.78 22.16
N ASN A 381 19.37 21.02 23.06
CA ASN A 381 19.69 21.01 24.48
C ASN A 381 21.09 20.41 24.73
N GLU A 382 21.65 20.66 25.90
CA GLU A 382 22.89 20.01 26.31
C GLU A 382 22.72 18.49 26.33
N GLY A 383 23.67 17.76 25.73
CA GLY A 383 23.63 16.30 25.60
C GLY A 383 24.42 15.82 24.41
N GLN A 384 24.34 14.51 24.17
CA GLN A 384 25.11 13.82 23.12
C GLN A 384 24.86 14.41 21.72
N GLU A 385 23.62 14.70 21.37
CA GLU A 385 23.28 15.28 20.07
C GLU A 385 23.94 16.64 19.83
N ARG A 386 24.00 17.50 20.86
CA ARG A 386 24.69 18.78 20.79
C ARG A 386 26.19 18.61 20.64
N ASN A 387 26.79 17.66 21.37
CA ASN A 387 28.21 17.34 21.24
C ASN A 387 28.55 16.83 19.84
N ASN A 388 27.73 15.96 19.28
CA ASN A 388 27.89 15.48 17.90
C ASN A 388 27.75 16.62 16.86
N ALA A 389 26.81 17.53 17.06
CA ALA A 389 26.67 18.71 16.20
C ALA A 389 27.91 19.62 16.28
N GLN A 390 28.50 19.78 17.46
CA GLN A 390 29.75 20.51 17.66
C GLN A 390 30.93 19.82 16.95
N LEU A 391 30.99 18.48 17.02
CA LEU A 391 32.01 17.70 16.34
C LEU A 391 31.94 17.86 14.83
N MET A 392 30.72 17.89 14.26
CA MET A 392 30.51 18.15 12.83
C MET A 392 31.01 19.56 12.44
N LEU A 393 30.80 20.58 13.26
CA LEU A 393 31.35 21.92 13.02
C LEU A 393 32.88 21.91 13.02
N ASN A 394 33.51 21.15 13.95
CA ASN A 394 34.96 20.98 13.98
C ASN A 394 35.52 20.30 12.72
N LYS A 395 34.85 19.21 12.25
CA LYS A 395 35.21 18.52 10.99
C LYS A 395 35.06 19.44 9.77
N ILE A 396 34.03 20.29 9.73
CA ILE A 396 33.87 21.29 8.66
C ILE A 396 34.98 22.32 8.70
N ALA A 397 35.41 22.78 9.90
CA ALA A 397 36.51 23.70 10.04
C ALA A 397 37.84 23.06 9.58
N GLU A 398 38.08 21.81 9.88
CA GLU A 398 39.22 21.02 9.42
C GLU A 398 39.21 20.88 7.88
N ALA A 399 38.07 20.49 7.29
CA ALA A 399 37.90 20.42 5.85
C ALA A 399 38.18 21.78 5.15
N ARG A 400 37.74 22.88 5.75
CA ARG A 400 38.03 24.23 5.23
C ARG A 400 39.53 24.54 5.21
N LYS A 401 40.27 24.09 6.24
CA LYS A 401 41.73 24.21 6.25
C LYS A 401 42.39 23.39 5.15
N LYS A 402 41.88 22.17 4.93
CA LYS A 402 42.40 21.25 3.92
C LYS A 402 42.16 21.70 2.47
N TYR A 403 40.98 22.27 2.20
CA TYR A 403 40.53 22.63 0.85
C TYR A 403 40.48 24.14 0.59
N GLY A 404 40.76 24.96 1.60
CA GLY A 404 40.67 26.43 1.50
C GLY A 404 41.96 27.13 1.08
N ASN A 405 43.09 26.39 0.96
CA ASN A 405 44.37 26.89 0.49
C ASN A 405 44.54 26.73 -1.03
#